data_98aa940b650f21a490f8d00313f46ae8
#
_entry.id   98aa940b650f21a490f8d00313f46ae8
#
_cell.length_a   1.000
_cell.length_b   1.000
_cell.length_c   1.000
_cell.angle_alpha   90.00
_cell.angle_beta   90.00
_cell.angle_gamma   90.00
#
_symmetry.space_group_name_H-M   'P 1'
#
loop_
_entity.id
_entity.type
_entity.pdbx_description
1 polymer ?
#
loop_
_entity_poly.entity_id
_entity_poly.type
_entity_poly.pdbx_seq_one_letter_code
_entity_poly.pdbx_strand_id
1 'polypeptide(L)'
;MNPEDMRTAHAAQVPTSYKEQYHGYIRHKRLIIFLFALLLLVLVIVSITLGTADLSPLDVLAALVGQGSVHDLIVVWNLRMPRVLTAIVGGIALALAGCAFQSVLRNPLASASTLGISQGAAFGASIAIIVLGMGSSAAAYEGLGTSNPYLTVICAFAGAIASTLIILALSRFRDMTPESIVLAGVAL
;
A
#
# COMPACT_ATOMS: atom_id res chain seq x y z
N MET A 1 -47.77 -17.91 26.86
CA MET A 1 -46.32 -17.57 26.96
C MET A 1 -46.10 -16.30 26.14
N ASN A 2 -45.75 -15.20 26.82
CA ASN A 2 -45.66 -13.86 26.22
C ASN A 2 -44.44 -13.80 25.24
N PRO A 3 -44.56 -13.12 24.08
CA PRO A 3 -43.43 -12.95 23.15
C PRO A 3 -42.19 -12.32 23.76
N GLU A 4 -42.31 -11.55 24.82
CA GLU A 4 -41.19 -10.99 25.59
C GLU A 4 -40.45 -12.06 26.41
N ASP A 5 -41.17 -13.05 26.98
CA ASP A 5 -40.57 -14.17 27.72
C ASP A 5 -39.77 -15.09 26.78
N MET A 6 -40.20 -15.24 25.53
CA MET A 6 -39.40 -16.00 24.53
C MET A 6 -38.15 -15.27 24.09
N ARG A 7 -38.17 -13.94 23.99
CA ARG A 7 -36.98 -13.15 23.66
C ARG A 7 -35.94 -13.14 24.79
N THR A 8 -36.42 -13.04 26.03
CA THR A 8 -35.54 -13.07 27.20
C THR A 8 -34.95 -14.47 27.46
N ALA A 9 -35.70 -15.53 27.23
CA ALA A 9 -35.22 -16.90 27.29
C ALA A 9 -34.21 -17.21 26.19
N HIS A 10 -34.36 -16.66 24.98
CA HIS A 10 -33.41 -16.86 23.90
C HIS A 10 -32.12 -16.04 24.09
N ALA A 11 -32.22 -14.87 24.71
CA ALA A 11 -31.05 -14.04 25.06
C ALA A 11 -30.24 -14.62 26.23
N ALA A 12 -30.90 -15.37 27.14
CA ALA A 12 -30.24 -16.01 28.30
C ALA A 12 -29.48 -17.31 27.95
N GLN A 13 -29.66 -17.85 26.73
CA GLN A 13 -29.07 -19.12 26.32
C GLN A 13 -27.84 -18.99 25.42
N VAL A 14 -27.19 -17.82 25.34
CA VAL A 14 -25.85 -17.75 24.73
C VAL A 14 -24.89 -18.39 25.72
N PRO A 15 -24.38 -19.62 25.47
CA PRO A 15 -23.49 -20.28 26.39
C PRO A 15 -22.31 -19.38 26.72
N THR A 16 -21.95 -19.26 27.99
CA THR A 16 -20.77 -18.51 28.48
C THR A 16 -19.50 -18.89 27.73
N SER A 17 -19.43 -20.14 27.28
CA SER A 17 -18.36 -20.67 26.42
C SER A 17 -18.14 -19.88 25.11
N TYR A 18 -19.19 -19.41 24.44
CA TYR A 18 -19.03 -18.61 23.22
C TYR A 18 -18.49 -17.21 23.50
N LYS A 19 -18.85 -16.62 24.62
CA LYS A 19 -18.31 -15.31 25.03
C LYS A 19 -16.83 -15.41 25.38
N GLU A 20 -16.42 -16.45 26.08
CA GLU A 20 -15.01 -16.67 26.41
C GLU A 20 -14.16 -16.99 25.19
N GLN A 21 -14.65 -17.82 24.26
CA GLN A 21 -14.00 -18.10 22.98
C GLN A 21 -13.87 -16.83 22.13
N TYR A 22 -14.91 -15.98 22.08
CA TYR A 22 -14.91 -14.72 21.36
C TYR A 22 -13.90 -13.72 21.96
N HIS A 23 -13.83 -13.62 23.30
CA HIS A 23 -12.84 -12.77 23.96
C HIS A 23 -11.40 -13.26 23.76
N GLY A 24 -11.17 -14.56 23.76
CA GLY A 24 -9.88 -15.16 23.43
C GLY A 24 -9.45 -14.84 22.01
N TYR A 25 -10.35 -14.99 21.04
CA TYR A 25 -10.10 -14.69 19.65
C TYR A 25 -9.76 -13.20 19.40
N ILE A 26 -10.49 -12.28 20.03
CA ILE A 26 -10.22 -10.84 19.93
C ILE A 26 -8.87 -10.49 20.57
N ARG A 27 -8.52 -11.12 21.69
CA ARG A 27 -7.24 -10.87 22.37
C ARG A 27 -6.06 -11.26 21.48
N HIS A 28 -6.12 -12.43 20.83
CA HIS A 28 -5.08 -12.85 19.88
C HIS A 28 -4.98 -11.91 18.69
N LYS A 29 -6.10 -11.48 18.11
CA LYS A 29 -6.10 -10.50 17.02
C LYS A 29 -5.48 -9.16 17.43
N ARG A 30 -5.82 -8.64 18.60
CA ARG A 30 -5.22 -7.40 19.13
C ARG A 30 -3.72 -7.54 19.35
N LEU A 31 -3.29 -8.68 19.86
CA LEU A 31 -1.87 -8.96 20.08
C LEU A 31 -1.11 -9.00 18.74
N ILE A 32 -1.66 -9.64 17.71
CA ILE A 32 -1.08 -9.68 16.37
C ILE A 32 -0.99 -8.27 15.78
N ILE A 33 -2.06 -7.48 15.88
CA ILE A 33 -2.07 -6.08 15.40
C ILE A 33 -1.02 -5.25 16.12
N PHE A 34 -0.93 -5.40 17.45
CA PHE A 34 0.08 -4.70 18.25
C PHE A 34 1.51 -5.09 17.86
N LEU A 35 1.75 -6.39 17.62
CA LEU A 35 3.05 -6.88 17.19
C LEU A 35 3.45 -6.32 15.83
N PHE A 36 2.51 -6.27 14.86
CA PHE A 36 2.76 -5.67 13.55
C PHE A 36 2.97 -4.16 13.64
N ALA A 37 2.22 -3.45 14.51
CA ALA A 37 2.43 -2.03 14.73
C ALA A 37 3.81 -1.74 15.35
N LEU A 38 4.24 -2.57 16.30
CA LEU A 38 5.56 -2.47 16.90
C LEU A 38 6.66 -2.77 15.87
N LEU A 39 6.48 -3.80 15.05
CA LEU A 39 7.39 -4.13 13.96
C LEU A 39 7.51 -2.97 12.97
N LEU A 40 6.38 -2.36 12.58
CA LEU A 40 6.37 -1.20 11.70
C LEU A 40 7.13 -0.02 12.32
N LEU A 41 6.92 0.26 13.61
CA LEU A 41 7.64 1.31 14.33
C LEU A 41 9.17 1.07 14.29
N VAL A 42 9.60 -0.15 14.55
CA VAL A 42 11.02 -0.53 14.49
C VAL A 42 11.56 -0.36 13.07
N LEU A 43 10.83 -0.80 12.05
CA LEU A 43 11.24 -0.64 10.65
C LEU A 43 11.33 0.83 10.23
N VAL A 44 10.44 1.69 10.70
CA VAL A 44 10.50 3.14 10.47
C VAL A 44 11.78 3.72 11.08
N ILE A 45 12.08 3.40 12.33
CA ILE A 45 13.31 3.88 13.02
C ILE A 45 14.55 3.39 12.25
N VAL A 46 14.59 2.10 11.91
CA VAL A 46 15.69 1.50 11.14
C VAL A 46 15.84 2.18 9.77
N SER A 47 14.72 2.43 9.07
CA SER A 47 14.73 3.07 7.75
C SER A 47 15.19 4.53 7.79
N ILE A 48 14.93 5.26 8.87
CA ILE A 48 15.42 6.62 9.03
C ILE A 48 16.90 6.64 9.40
N THR A 49 17.37 5.67 10.19
CA THR A 49 18.77 5.58 10.62
C THR A 49 19.67 5.00 9.55
N LEU A 50 19.26 3.94 8.84
CA LEU A 50 20.05 3.33 7.79
C LEU A 50 19.89 4.11 6.47
N GLY A 51 21.00 4.48 5.86
CA GLY A 51 21.03 5.17 4.57
C GLY A 51 22.45 5.35 4.05
N THR A 52 22.59 5.79 2.80
CA THR A 52 23.88 5.99 2.10
C THR A 52 24.70 7.18 2.63
N ALA A 53 24.10 8.06 3.42
CA ALA A 53 24.84 9.12 4.13
C ALA A 53 25.28 8.57 5.49
N ASP A 54 26.56 8.72 5.80
CA ASP A 54 27.21 8.28 7.04
C ASP A 54 26.77 9.18 8.22
N LEU A 55 25.48 9.05 8.60
CA LEU A 55 24.93 9.74 9.76
C LEU A 55 24.84 8.77 10.93
N SER A 56 25.39 9.17 12.07
CA SER A 56 25.21 8.43 13.32
C SER A 56 23.71 8.41 13.71
N PRO A 57 23.22 7.34 14.35
CA PRO A 57 21.84 7.31 14.88
C PRO A 57 21.51 8.49 15.81
N LEU A 58 22.51 9.03 16.53
CA LEU A 58 22.36 10.20 17.37
C LEU A 58 22.15 11.48 16.56
N ASP A 59 22.87 11.63 15.44
CA ASP A 59 22.76 12.79 14.55
C ASP A 59 21.37 12.79 13.87
N VAL A 60 20.84 11.61 13.53
CA VAL A 60 19.48 11.46 12.99
C VAL A 60 18.43 11.88 14.01
N LEU A 61 18.58 11.48 15.29
CA LEU A 61 17.66 11.90 16.35
C LEU A 61 17.76 13.40 16.60
N ALA A 62 18.95 13.97 16.60
CA ALA A 62 19.16 15.41 16.72
C ALA A 62 18.52 16.17 15.55
N ALA A 63 18.69 15.67 14.31
CA ALA A 63 18.08 16.27 13.11
C ALA A 63 16.55 16.20 13.12
N LEU A 64 15.94 15.15 13.68
CA LEU A 64 14.49 15.04 13.84
C LEU A 64 13.93 16.13 14.78
N VAL A 65 14.69 16.55 15.78
CA VAL A 65 14.34 17.63 16.71
C VAL A 65 14.74 19.00 16.17
N GLY A 66 15.29 19.06 14.94
CA GLY A 66 15.75 20.32 14.33
C GLY A 66 17.13 20.75 14.79
N GLN A 67 17.89 19.88 15.45
CA GLN A 67 19.26 20.13 15.90
C GLN A 67 20.23 19.29 15.03
N GLY A 68 21.40 19.85 14.73
CA GLY A 68 22.41 19.15 13.91
C GLY A 68 22.96 20.04 12.79
N SER A 69 23.79 19.47 11.95
CA SER A 69 24.34 20.20 10.80
C SER A 69 23.25 20.44 9.73
N VAL A 70 23.44 21.48 8.92
CA VAL A 70 22.54 21.76 7.78
C VAL A 70 22.43 20.57 6.84
N HIS A 71 23.52 19.83 6.65
CA HIS A 71 23.57 18.61 5.86
C HIS A 71 22.64 17.53 6.44
N ASP A 72 22.71 17.28 7.76
CA ASP A 72 21.93 16.24 8.43
C ASP A 72 20.43 16.56 8.36
N LEU A 73 20.07 17.82 8.57
CA LEU A 73 18.69 18.30 8.42
C LEU A 73 18.14 18.07 7.01
N ILE A 74 18.94 18.41 5.96
CA ILE A 74 18.52 18.20 4.56
C ILE A 74 18.34 16.70 4.28
N VAL A 75 19.28 15.87 4.70
CA VAL A 75 19.22 14.41 4.47
C VAL A 75 18.01 13.79 5.16
N VAL A 76 17.77 14.15 6.42
CA VAL A 76 16.67 13.57 7.20
C VAL A 76 15.32 14.06 6.70
N TRP A 77 15.12 15.37 6.56
CA TRP A 77 13.82 15.94 6.24
C TRP A 77 13.46 15.91 4.75
N ASN A 78 14.44 16.07 3.86
CA ASN A 78 14.16 16.18 2.42
C ASN A 78 14.36 14.85 1.67
N LEU A 79 15.13 13.90 2.23
CA LEU A 79 15.39 12.63 1.56
C LEU A 79 14.77 11.43 2.29
N ARG A 80 15.02 11.29 3.59
CA ARG A 80 14.61 10.10 4.35
C ARG A 80 13.14 10.16 4.76
N MET A 81 12.70 11.26 5.34
CA MET A 81 11.34 11.42 5.85
C MET A 81 10.27 11.29 4.75
N PRO A 82 10.37 11.96 3.58
CA PRO A 82 9.38 11.79 2.51
C PRO A 82 9.31 10.35 2.01
N ARG A 83 10.44 9.65 1.93
CA ARG A 83 10.50 8.25 1.50
C ARG A 83 9.77 7.32 2.47
N VAL A 84 9.99 7.49 3.77
CA VAL A 84 9.32 6.71 4.82
C VAL A 84 7.81 6.99 4.84
N LEU A 85 7.41 8.26 4.78
CA LEU A 85 6.01 8.65 4.72
C LEU A 85 5.31 8.08 3.48
N THR A 86 5.94 8.16 2.33
CA THR A 86 5.40 7.60 1.08
C THR A 86 5.24 6.08 1.19
N ALA A 87 6.19 5.37 1.80
CA ALA A 87 6.10 3.94 2.01
C ALA A 87 4.94 3.55 2.93
N ILE A 88 4.73 4.30 4.02
CA ILE A 88 3.62 4.08 4.95
C ILE A 88 2.28 4.33 4.25
N VAL A 89 2.12 5.48 3.62
CA VAL A 89 0.86 5.86 2.94
C VAL A 89 0.56 4.91 1.79
N GLY A 90 1.57 4.59 0.98
CA GLY A 90 1.44 3.62 -0.12
C GLY A 90 1.08 2.22 0.37
N GLY A 91 1.70 1.75 1.45
CA GLY A 91 1.38 0.46 2.07
C GLY A 91 -0.06 0.40 2.59
N ILE A 92 -0.53 1.46 3.27
CA ILE A 92 -1.91 1.55 3.73
C ILE A 92 -2.88 1.55 2.54
N ALA A 93 -2.61 2.34 1.50
CA ALA A 93 -3.46 2.41 0.31
C ALA A 93 -3.55 1.06 -0.41
N LEU A 94 -2.43 0.36 -0.58
CA LEU A 94 -2.40 -0.98 -1.19
C LEU A 94 -3.14 -2.02 -0.34
N ALA A 95 -3.02 -1.97 0.98
CA ALA A 95 -3.73 -2.86 1.89
C ALA A 95 -5.25 -2.65 1.80
N LEU A 96 -5.72 -1.40 1.81
CA LEU A 96 -7.14 -1.05 1.66
C LEU A 96 -7.68 -1.48 0.30
N ALA A 97 -6.94 -1.22 -0.78
CA ALA A 97 -7.31 -1.67 -2.13
C ALA A 97 -7.39 -3.20 -2.19
N GLY A 98 -6.42 -3.91 -1.61
CA GLY A 98 -6.43 -5.37 -1.53
C GLY A 98 -7.67 -5.90 -0.82
N CYS A 99 -8.02 -5.37 0.35
CA CYS A 99 -9.23 -5.74 1.08
C CYS A 99 -10.50 -5.49 0.26
N ALA A 100 -10.58 -4.35 -0.45
CA ALA A 100 -11.71 -4.03 -1.31
C ALA A 100 -11.84 -5.04 -2.46
N PHE A 101 -10.75 -5.36 -3.17
CA PHE A 101 -10.75 -6.34 -4.25
C PHE A 101 -11.15 -7.73 -3.79
N GLN A 102 -10.60 -8.21 -2.67
CA GLN A 102 -10.96 -9.51 -2.10
C GLN A 102 -12.45 -9.58 -1.75
N SER A 103 -13.01 -8.49 -1.20
CA SER A 103 -14.43 -8.43 -0.83
C SER A 103 -15.35 -8.41 -2.05
N VAL A 104 -15.04 -7.57 -3.05
CA VAL A 104 -15.86 -7.40 -4.27
C VAL A 104 -15.82 -8.66 -5.14
N LEU A 105 -14.62 -9.21 -5.35
CA LEU A 105 -14.43 -10.41 -6.19
C LEU A 105 -14.71 -11.72 -5.42
N ARG A 106 -14.95 -11.64 -4.11
CA ARG A 106 -15.11 -12.82 -3.22
C ARG A 106 -13.98 -13.84 -3.40
N ASN A 107 -12.78 -13.36 -3.71
CA ASN A 107 -11.61 -14.17 -3.98
C ASN A 107 -10.43 -13.66 -3.12
N PRO A 108 -9.88 -14.47 -2.21
CA PRO A 108 -8.78 -14.07 -1.34
C PRO A 108 -7.46 -13.85 -2.07
N LEU A 109 -7.34 -14.28 -3.33
CA LEU A 109 -6.16 -14.11 -4.16
C LEU A 109 -6.16 -12.78 -4.94
N ALA A 110 -7.26 -12.02 -4.90
CA ALA A 110 -7.38 -10.76 -5.61
C ALA A 110 -6.54 -9.66 -4.95
N SER A 111 -5.75 -8.96 -5.77
CA SER A 111 -4.93 -7.82 -5.38
C SER A 111 -4.72 -6.89 -6.57
N ALA A 112 -4.19 -5.68 -6.35
CA ALA A 112 -3.86 -4.76 -7.44
C ALA A 112 -2.81 -5.35 -8.42
N SER A 113 -1.89 -6.19 -7.93
CA SER A 113 -0.91 -6.84 -8.79
C SER A 113 -1.51 -8.00 -9.59
N THR A 114 -2.36 -8.83 -8.99
CA THR A 114 -3.02 -9.94 -9.69
C THR A 114 -4.08 -9.49 -10.70
N LEU A 115 -4.57 -8.26 -10.57
CA LEU A 115 -5.48 -7.64 -11.53
C LEU A 115 -4.75 -6.82 -12.62
N GLY A 116 -3.44 -6.91 -12.73
CA GLY A 116 -2.68 -6.23 -13.78
C GLY A 116 -2.54 -4.71 -13.62
N ILE A 117 -3.09 -4.12 -12.55
CA ILE A 117 -3.07 -2.66 -12.33
C ILE A 117 -1.64 -2.18 -12.10
N SER A 118 -0.87 -2.92 -11.31
CA SER A 118 0.54 -2.60 -11.01
C SER A 118 1.42 -2.71 -12.26
N GLN A 119 1.16 -3.69 -13.13
CA GLN A 119 1.85 -3.89 -14.39
C GLN A 119 1.54 -2.74 -15.36
N GLY A 120 0.28 -2.34 -15.46
CA GLY A 120 -0.14 -1.17 -16.23
C GLY A 120 0.51 0.12 -15.74
N ALA A 121 0.60 0.32 -14.41
CA ALA A 121 1.31 1.45 -13.82
C ALA A 121 2.80 1.46 -14.16
N ALA A 122 3.47 0.30 -14.05
CA ALA A 122 4.87 0.15 -14.38
C ALA A 122 5.13 0.40 -15.87
N PHE A 123 4.27 -0.07 -16.75
CA PHE A 123 4.33 0.19 -18.20
C PHE A 123 4.19 1.68 -18.51
N GLY A 124 3.19 2.35 -17.91
CA GLY A 124 3.00 3.80 -18.07
C GLY A 124 4.18 4.62 -17.57
N ALA A 125 4.76 4.25 -16.42
CA ALA A 125 5.98 4.86 -15.91
C ALA A 125 7.17 4.65 -16.85
N SER A 126 7.32 3.45 -17.42
CA SER A 126 8.39 3.13 -18.37
C SER A 126 8.30 3.97 -19.65
N ILE A 127 7.09 4.20 -20.16
CA ILE A 127 6.87 5.11 -21.28
C ILE A 127 7.35 6.53 -20.94
N ALA A 128 7.00 7.05 -19.77
CA ALA A 128 7.44 8.38 -19.34
C ALA A 128 8.97 8.48 -19.25
N ILE A 129 9.63 7.45 -18.72
CA ILE A 129 11.07 7.42 -18.53
C ILE A 129 11.80 7.28 -19.89
N ILE A 130 11.38 6.32 -20.74
CA ILE A 130 12.10 5.95 -21.95
C ILE A 130 11.74 6.87 -23.12
N VAL A 131 10.43 7.11 -23.34
CA VAL A 131 9.95 7.85 -24.52
C VAL A 131 9.99 9.35 -24.28
N LEU A 132 9.63 9.80 -23.07
CA LEU A 132 9.59 11.22 -22.71
C LEU A 132 10.88 11.71 -22.04
N GLY A 133 11.86 10.83 -21.80
CA GLY A 133 13.16 11.18 -21.24
C GLY A 133 13.13 11.65 -19.78
N MET A 134 12.06 11.38 -19.04
CA MET A 134 11.84 11.92 -17.70
C MET A 134 12.72 11.31 -16.59
N GLY A 135 13.46 10.26 -16.89
CA GLY A 135 14.23 9.50 -15.88
C GLY A 135 15.74 9.63 -16.00
N SER A 136 16.27 10.24 -17.04
CA SER A 136 17.71 10.30 -17.25
C SER A 136 18.30 11.59 -16.70
N SER A 137 19.25 11.45 -15.75
CA SER A 137 20.14 12.55 -15.38
C SER A 137 20.96 13.08 -16.56
N ALA A 138 21.11 12.29 -17.63
CA ALA A 138 21.72 12.72 -18.88
C ALA A 138 20.90 13.77 -19.62
N ALA A 139 19.57 13.70 -19.60
CA ALA A 139 18.71 14.71 -20.19
C ALA A 139 18.79 16.08 -19.46
N ALA A 140 19.17 16.08 -18.19
CA ALA A 140 19.43 17.31 -17.44
C ALA A 140 20.71 18.02 -17.88
N TYR A 141 21.71 17.28 -18.39
CA TYR A 141 22.97 17.84 -18.88
C TYR A 141 22.82 18.43 -20.29
N GLU A 142 21.89 17.96 -21.10
CA GLU A 142 21.69 18.47 -22.46
C GLU A 142 20.67 19.62 -22.57
N GLY A 143 20.11 20.08 -21.44
CA GLY A 143 19.14 21.17 -21.40
C GLY A 143 17.78 20.86 -22.05
N LEU A 144 17.56 19.62 -22.47
CA LEU A 144 16.35 19.16 -23.17
C LEU A 144 15.37 18.39 -22.24
N GLY A 145 15.78 18.06 -21.02
CA GLY A 145 14.97 17.28 -20.07
C GLY A 145 14.63 18.10 -18.84
N THR A 146 13.44 18.63 -18.77
CA THR A 146 12.84 18.97 -17.48
C THR A 146 12.52 17.66 -16.77
N SER A 147 13.34 17.25 -15.82
CA SER A 147 13.01 16.11 -14.95
C SER A 147 11.78 16.48 -14.11
N ASN A 148 10.61 16.28 -14.69
CA ASN A 148 9.35 16.54 -14.01
C ASN A 148 8.83 15.21 -13.44
N PRO A 149 9.06 14.92 -12.14
CA PRO A 149 8.64 13.65 -11.53
C PRO A 149 7.12 13.47 -11.57
N TYR A 150 6.36 14.56 -11.65
CA TYR A 150 4.90 14.51 -11.72
C TYR A 150 4.41 13.87 -13.02
N LEU A 151 5.10 14.05 -14.13
CA LEU A 151 4.70 13.47 -15.41
C LEU A 151 4.84 11.95 -15.40
N THR A 152 5.90 11.42 -14.78
CA THR A 152 6.06 9.97 -14.57
C THR A 152 4.91 9.39 -13.75
N VAL A 153 4.49 10.09 -12.69
CA VAL A 153 3.36 9.67 -11.85
C VAL A 153 2.05 9.71 -12.65
N ILE A 154 1.82 10.75 -13.44
CA ILE A 154 0.62 10.87 -14.30
C ILE A 154 0.59 9.75 -15.33
N CYS A 155 1.70 9.45 -16.00
CA CYS A 155 1.78 8.35 -16.98
C CYS A 155 1.57 6.98 -16.31
N ALA A 156 2.13 6.76 -15.12
CA ALA A 156 1.90 5.56 -14.36
C ALA A 156 0.42 5.38 -13.99
N PHE A 157 -0.22 6.46 -13.54
CA PHE A 157 -1.65 6.45 -13.20
C PHE A 157 -2.53 6.21 -14.44
N ALA A 158 -2.22 6.85 -15.57
CA ALA A 158 -2.90 6.62 -16.84
C ALA A 158 -2.75 5.16 -17.30
N GLY A 159 -1.57 4.58 -17.18
CA GLY A 159 -1.31 3.17 -17.46
C GLY A 159 -2.12 2.21 -16.58
N ALA A 160 -2.20 2.52 -15.28
CA ALA A 160 -3.03 1.75 -14.34
C ALA A 160 -4.53 1.80 -14.71
N ILE A 161 -5.04 2.98 -15.07
CA ILE A 161 -6.42 3.14 -15.53
C ILE A 161 -6.66 2.38 -16.83
N ALA A 162 -5.77 2.51 -17.81
CA ALA A 162 -5.89 1.82 -19.09
C ALA A 162 -5.93 0.29 -18.89
N SER A 163 -5.03 -0.26 -18.09
CA SER A 163 -5.02 -1.67 -17.71
C SER A 163 -6.35 -2.10 -17.07
N THR A 164 -6.85 -1.32 -16.12
CA THR A 164 -8.13 -1.59 -15.45
C THR A 164 -9.29 -1.61 -16.44
N LEU A 165 -9.34 -0.62 -17.35
CA LEU A 165 -10.39 -0.54 -18.37
C LEU A 165 -10.34 -1.71 -19.36
N ILE A 166 -9.14 -2.16 -19.76
CA ILE A 166 -8.95 -3.32 -20.62
C ILE A 166 -9.51 -4.58 -19.93
N ILE A 167 -9.16 -4.80 -18.67
CA ILE A 167 -9.64 -5.97 -17.93
C ILE A 167 -11.14 -5.93 -17.72
N LEU A 168 -11.71 -4.78 -17.37
CA LEU A 168 -13.16 -4.62 -17.23
C LEU A 168 -13.89 -4.82 -18.54
N ALA A 169 -13.38 -4.30 -19.65
CA ALA A 169 -13.94 -4.52 -20.98
C ALA A 169 -13.91 -6.01 -21.35
N LEU A 170 -12.77 -6.68 -21.14
CA LEU A 170 -12.62 -8.10 -21.40
C LEU A 170 -13.57 -8.95 -20.56
N SER A 171 -13.71 -8.60 -19.28
CA SER A 171 -14.66 -9.25 -18.37
C SER A 171 -16.10 -9.14 -18.84
N ARG A 172 -16.48 -7.98 -19.38
CA ARG A 172 -17.85 -7.75 -19.87
C ARG A 172 -18.18 -8.47 -21.17
N PHE A 173 -17.19 -8.71 -22.05
CA PHE A 173 -17.40 -9.39 -23.33
C PHE A 173 -17.52 -10.91 -23.22
N ARG A 174 -17.06 -11.52 -22.12
CA ARG A 174 -16.95 -12.98 -22.00
C ARG A 174 -17.65 -13.61 -20.80
N ASP A 175 -18.46 -12.87 -20.04
CA ASP A 175 -19.06 -13.37 -18.77
C ASP A 175 -18.04 -14.10 -17.89
N MET A 176 -16.86 -13.48 -17.70
CA MET A 176 -15.74 -14.09 -17.00
C MET A 176 -16.03 -14.31 -15.52
N THR A 177 -15.63 -15.47 -15.00
CA THR A 177 -15.62 -15.71 -13.56
C THR A 177 -14.54 -14.86 -12.87
N PRO A 178 -14.66 -14.57 -11.56
CA PRO A 178 -13.66 -13.84 -10.81
C PRO A 178 -12.23 -14.42 -10.94
N GLU A 179 -12.10 -15.74 -11.04
CA GLU A 179 -10.81 -16.40 -11.24
C GLU A 179 -10.22 -16.10 -12.64
N SER A 180 -11.07 -16.07 -13.66
CA SER A 180 -10.63 -15.73 -15.03
C SER A 180 -10.16 -14.29 -15.16
N ILE A 181 -10.75 -13.37 -14.40
CA ILE A 181 -10.32 -11.97 -14.33
C ILE A 181 -8.92 -11.85 -13.73
N VAL A 182 -8.65 -12.59 -12.66
CA VAL A 182 -7.31 -12.65 -12.04
C VAL A 182 -6.28 -13.22 -13.00
N LEU A 183 -6.62 -14.31 -13.72
CA LEU A 183 -5.73 -14.89 -14.73
C LEU A 183 -5.44 -13.92 -15.88
N ALA A 184 -6.44 -13.19 -16.36
CA ALA A 184 -6.26 -12.17 -17.40
C ALA A 184 -5.36 -11.02 -16.92
N GLY A 185 -5.47 -10.61 -15.65
CA GLY A 185 -4.62 -9.59 -15.05
C GLY A 185 -3.16 -10.02 -14.89
N VAL A 186 -2.91 -11.28 -14.62
CA VAL A 186 -1.54 -11.84 -14.54
C VAL A 186 -0.90 -11.98 -15.92
N ALA A 187 -1.73 -12.20 -16.97
CA ALA A 187 -1.24 -12.35 -18.35
C ALA A 187 -0.94 -10.99 -19.03
N LEU A 188 -1.37 -9.88 -18.45
CA LEU A 188 -1.16 -8.52 -18.97
C LEU A 188 0.20 -7.98 -18.55
#